data_6714ee756239205d0c4770b1a3d51a03
#
_entry.id   6714ee756239205d0c4770b1a3d51a03
#
_cell.length_a   1.000
_cell.length_b   1.000
_cell.length_c   1.000
_cell.angle_alpha   90.00
_cell.angle_beta   90.00
_cell.angle_gamma   90.00
#
_symmetry.space_group_name_H-M   'P 1'
#
loop_
_entity.id
_entity.type
_entity.pdbx_description
1 polymer ?
#
loop_
_entity_poly.entity_id
_entity_poly.type
_entity_poly.pdbx_seq_one_letter_code
_entity_poly.pdbx_strand_id
1 'polypeptide(L)'
;MFKISLTKNLLTFFLIIFTLNSCGKEGFFKGGDARKISPDPKERVKKNLEEGKGFRLNDITKGGNTNFEFASSNELWRASLDILDFMPLTSANYSGGVIITDWYSEQNKTNESIKITIRFLSNEIRADALEIKLFSKKCGIQSNCKITENNGQIIKDIKKKILKKAAIYEKEFTKKNKKKYLGKIR
;
A
#
# COMPACT_ATOMS: atom_id res chain seq x y z
N MET A 1 -20.54 -59.23 -27.05
CA MET A 1 -21.03 -57.87 -26.77
C MET A 1 -21.46 -57.66 -25.33
N PHE A 2 -21.56 -58.65 -24.46
CA PHE A 2 -22.06 -58.52 -23.07
C PHE A 2 -21.03 -58.03 -22.03
N LYS A 3 -19.71 -58.20 -22.27
CA LYS A 3 -18.64 -57.81 -21.31
C LYS A 3 -18.40 -56.30 -21.20
N ILE A 4 -18.63 -55.52 -22.29
CA ILE A 4 -18.38 -54.07 -22.31
C ILE A 4 -19.44 -53.28 -21.55
N SER A 5 -20.67 -53.76 -21.47
CA SER A 5 -21.75 -53.12 -20.70
C SER A 5 -21.54 -53.25 -19.20
N LEU A 6 -21.07 -54.42 -18.74
CA LEU A 6 -20.84 -54.69 -17.33
C LEU A 6 -19.70 -53.82 -16.74
N THR A 7 -18.63 -53.60 -17.50
CA THR A 7 -17.51 -52.76 -17.06
C THR A 7 -17.87 -51.27 -17.02
N LYS A 8 -18.70 -50.79 -17.96
CA LYS A 8 -19.22 -49.40 -17.92
C LYS A 8 -20.10 -49.15 -16.71
N ASN A 9 -21.00 -50.09 -16.41
CA ASN A 9 -21.89 -50.00 -15.27
C ASN A 9 -21.12 -50.10 -13.93
N LEU A 10 -20.07 -50.91 -13.88
CA LEU A 10 -19.19 -51.01 -12.71
C LEU A 10 -18.38 -49.70 -12.51
N LEU A 11 -17.90 -49.10 -13.58
CA LEU A 11 -17.15 -47.83 -13.54
C LEU A 11 -18.03 -46.66 -13.08
N THR A 12 -19.27 -46.57 -13.58
CA THR A 12 -20.24 -45.55 -13.15
C THR A 12 -20.65 -45.72 -11.70
N PHE A 13 -20.83 -46.96 -11.23
CA PHE A 13 -21.14 -47.24 -9.84
C PHE A 13 -19.99 -46.85 -8.90
N PHE A 14 -18.75 -47.10 -9.30
CA PHE A 14 -17.56 -46.68 -8.57
C PHE A 14 -17.40 -45.15 -8.51
N LEU A 15 -17.74 -44.45 -9.61
CA LEU A 15 -17.73 -43.00 -9.68
C LEU A 15 -18.77 -42.37 -8.75
N ILE A 16 -19.98 -42.95 -8.66
CA ILE A 16 -21.06 -42.50 -7.79
C ILE A 16 -20.68 -42.70 -6.30
N ILE A 17 -20.05 -43.85 -5.96
CA ILE A 17 -19.56 -44.07 -4.59
C ILE A 17 -18.47 -43.07 -4.19
N PHE A 18 -17.61 -42.68 -5.13
CA PHE A 18 -16.53 -41.72 -4.88
C PHE A 18 -17.08 -40.31 -4.61
N THR A 19 -18.16 -39.92 -5.29
CA THR A 19 -18.79 -38.60 -5.07
C THR A 19 -19.57 -38.52 -3.76
N LEU A 20 -20.11 -39.65 -3.26
CA LEU A 20 -20.84 -39.69 -2.00
C LEU A 20 -19.95 -39.64 -0.76
N ASN A 21 -18.66 -39.96 -0.87
CA ASN A 21 -17.70 -39.83 0.22
C ASN A 21 -17.09 -38.41 0.36
N SER A 22 -17.45 -37.46 -0.52
CA SER A 22 -16.96 -36.10 -0.48
C SER A 22 -17.57 -35.24 0.63
N CYS A 23 -18.50 -35.74 1.40
CA CYS A 23 -19.08 -35.08 2.58
C CYS A 23 -18.33 -35.48 3.87
N GLY A 24 -17.02 -35.49 3.85
CA GLY A 24 -16.18 -35.68 5.04
C GLY A 24 -16.31 -34.51 6.02
N LYS A 25 -16.28 -34.81 7.31
CA LYS A 25 -16.42 -33.87 8.45
C LYS A 25 -15.43 -32.71 8.52
N GLU A 26 -14.52 -32.61 7.58
CA GLU A 26 -13.56 -31.51 7.44
C GLU A 26 -13.67 -30.89 6.02
N GLY A 27 -14.75 -30.15 5.81
CA GLY A 27 -14.91 -29.37 4.60
C GLY A 27 -13.75 -28.38 4.43
N PHE A 28 -13.19 -28.31 3.24
CA PHE A 28 -12.11 -27.41 2.82
C PHE A 28 -12.44 -25.92 3.07
N PHE A 29 -13.71 -25.61 3.31
CA PHE A 29 -14.18 -24.32 3.81
C PHE A 29 -14.67 -24.52 5.25
N LYS A 30 -13.92 -24.05 6.24
CA LYS A 30 -14.41 -23.87 7.61
C LYS A 30 -15.48 -22.77 7.59
N GLY A 31 -16.67 -23.11 7.17
CA GLY A 31 -17.85 -22.29 7.41
C GLY A 31 -18.03 -22.12 8.91
N GLY A 32 -18.38 -20.90 9.34
CA GLY A 32 -18.63 -20.65 10.76
C GLY A 32 -19.69 -21.63 11.28
N ASP A 33 -19.37 -22.30 12.39
CA ASP A 33 -20.31 -23.22 13.05
C ASP A 33 -21.56 -22.44 13.48
N ALA A 34 -22.69 -22.68 12.82
CA ALA A 34 -23.98 -22.02 13.11
C ALA A 34 -24.49 -22.24 14.56
N ARG A 35 -23.92 -23.22 15.28
CA ARG A 35 -24.18 -23.41 16.71
C ARG A 35 -23.44 -22.40 17.59
N LYS A 36 -22.34 -21.86 17.08
CA LYS A 36 -21.50 -20.89 17.80
C LYS A 36 -21.69 -19.44 17.31
N ILE A 37 -22.11 -19.29 16.06
CA ILE A 37 -22.27 -17.99 15.40
C ILE A 37 -23.71 -17.87 14.94
N SER A 38 -24.49 -16.96 15.53
CA SER A 38 -25.87 -16.70 15.11
C SER A 38 -25.92 -16.34 13.60
N PRO A 39 -26.85 -16.90 12.84
CA PRO A 39 -27.08 -16.52 11.45
C PRO A 39 -27.61 -15.07 11.32
N ASP A 40 -28.24 -14.51 12.38
CA ASP A 40 -28.72 -13.13 12.38
C ASP A 40 -27.55 -12.14 12.58
N PRO A 41 -27.33 -11.20 11.62
CA PRO A 41 -26.31 -10.17 11.74
C PRO A 41 -26.48 -9.28 12.98
N LYS A 42 -27.71 -8.98 13.39
CA LYS A 42 -28.01 -8.12 14.56
C LYS A 42 -27.59 -8.79 15.86
N GLU A 43 -27.88 -10.08 16.02
CA GLU A 43 -27.45 -10.83 17.19
C GLU A 43 -25.94 -10.97 17.27
N ARG A 44 -25.25 -11.14 16.13
CA ARG A 44 -23.78 -11.16 16.09
C ARG A 44 -23.17 -9.84 16.54
N VAL A 45 -23.74 -8.72 16.06
CA VAL A 45 -23.29 -7.39 16.46
C VAL A 45 -23.53 -7.17 17.96
N LYS A 46 -24.74 -7.53 18.47
CA LYS A 46 -25.07 -7.42 19.89
C LYS A 46 -24.12 -8.24 20.76
N LYS A 47 -23.90 -9.51 20.41
CA LYS A 47 -22.97 -10.39 21.11
C LYS A 47 -21.53 -9.87 21.09
N ASN A 48 -21.06 -9.36 19.96
CA ASN A 48 -19.73 -8.77 19.86
C ASN A 48 -19.58 -7.49 20.70
N LEU A 49 -20.64 -6.70 20.82
CA LEU A 49 -20.68 -5.53 21.72
C LEU A 49 -20.66 -5.94 23.19
N GLU A 50 -21.45 -6.95 23.59
CA GLU A 50 -21.50 -7.48 24.95
C GLU A 50 -20.16 -8.16 25.34
N GLU A 51 -19.55 -8.91 24.46
CA GLU A 51 -18.23 -9.52 24.66
C GLU A 51 -17.07 -8.51 24.51
N GLY A 52 -17.39 -7.27 24.22
CA GLY A 52 -16.40 -6.21 24.03
C GLY A 52 -15.50 -6.41 22.79
N LYS A 53 -15.93 -7.19 21.83
CA LYS A 53 -15.25 -7.42 20.53
C LYS A 53 -15.70 -6.41 19.45
N GLY A 54 -16.48 -5.39 19.83
CA GLY A 54 -16.84 -4.29 18.94
C GLY A 54 -15.64 -3.42 18.58
N PHE A 55 -15.79 -2.64 17.52
CA PHE A 55 -14.79 -1.66 17.10
C PHE A 55 -14.53 -0.66 18.26
N ARG A 56 -13.32 -0.67 18.80
CA ARG A 56 -12.90 0.25 19.86
C ARG A 56 -11.92 1.26 19.27
N LEU A 57 -12.22 2.54 19.44
CA LEU A 57 -11.27 3.60 19.10
C LEU A 57 -9.92 3.40 19.85
N ASN A 58 -9.97 2.79 21.03
CA ASN A 58 -8.79 2.50 21.85
C ASN A 58 -7.90 1.37 21.28
N ASP A 59 -8.43 0.48 20.43
CA ASP A 59 -7.65 -0.55 19.74
C ASP A 59 -6.85 0.04 18.57
N ILE A 60 -7.31 1.17 18.03
CA ILE A 60 -6.56 1.98 17.07
C ILE A 60 -5.33 2.61 17.74
N THR A 61 -5.45 2.99 19.01
CA THR A 61 -4.37 3.66 19.73
C THR A 61 -3.42 2.71 20.48
N LYS A 62 -3.86 1.48 20.79
CA LYS A 62 -3.09 0.52 21.63
C LYS A 62 -2.39 -0.63 20.89
N GLY A 63 -2.45 -0.71 19.57
CA GLY A 63 -1.67 -1.75 18.90
C GLY A 63 -2.27 -2.34 17.64
N GLY A 64 -3.40 -1.88 17.19
CA GLY A 64 -3.81 -2.06 15.82
C GLY A 64 -3.11 -1.00 14.98
N ASN A 65 -1.94 -1.31 14.53
CA ASN A 65 -1.11 -0.59 13.60
C ASN A 65 -1.80 -0.40 12.24
N THR A 66 -2.94 0.30 12.18
CA THR A 66 -3.74 0.18 10.97
C THR A 66 -3.84 1.41 10.09
N ASN A 67 -3.63 2.64 10.53
CA ASN A 67 -3.86 3.74 9.59
C ASN A 67 -2.83 4.88 9.60
N PHE A 68 -2.11 5.11 10.69
CA PHE A 68 -1.06 6.14 10.67
C PHE A 68 0.28 5.63 10.16
N GLU A 69 0.50 4.31 10.10
CA GLU A 69 1.69 3.74 9.47
C GLU A 69 1.63 3.77 7.93
N PHE A 70 0.48 4.05 7.32
CA PHE A 70 0.40 4.03 5.85
C PHE A 70 1.37 5.02 5.21
N ALA A 71 1.34 6.27 5.62
CA ALA A 71 2.26 7.27 5.08
C ALA A 71 3.70 7.10 5.60
N SER A 72 3.87 6.58 6.82
CA SER A 72 5.18 6.32 7.43
C SER A 72 5.80 4.98 7.03
N SER A 73 4.99 4.02 6.55
CA SER A 73 5.47 2.69 6.12
C SER A 73 5.85 2.63 4.65
N ASN A 74 5.39 3.58 3.82
CA ASN A 74 5.80 3.62 2.42
C ASN A 74 7.16 4.33 2.29
N GLU A 75 8.19 3.57 1.99
CA GLU A 75 9.57 4.02 1.90
C GLU A 75 9.77 5.05 0.79
N LEU A 76 9.08 4.92 -0.35
CA LEU A 76 9.15 5.88 -1.44
C LEU A 76 8.53 7.23 -1.04
N TRP A 77 7.39 7.20 -0.35
CA TRP A 77 6.73 8.40 0.13
C TRP A 77 7.59 9.15 1.14
N ARG A 78 8.09 8.45 2.16
CA ARG A 78 9.00 9.03 3.16
C ARG A 78 10.26 9.62 2.53
N ALA A 79 10.91 8.84 1.65
CA ALA A 79 12.10 9.29 0.95
C ALA A 79 11.84 10.53 0.10
N SER A 80 10.67 10.63 -0.52
CA SER A 80 10.29 11.79 -1.32
C SER A 80 10.09 13.04 -0.46
N LEU A 81 9.40 12.92 0.67
CA LEU A 81 9.24 14.02 1.62
C LEU A 81 10.60 14.52 2.13
N ASP A 82 11.49 13.61 2.51
CA ASP A 82 12.81 13.95 3.02
C ASP A 82 13.73 14.60 1.97
N ILE A 83 13.57 14.22 0.69
CA ILE A 83 14.36 14.87 -0.38
C ILE A 83 13.81 16.24 -0.72
N LEU A 84 12.51 16.46 -0.49
CA LEU A 84 11.83 17.74 -0.73
C LEU A 84 11.74 18.63 0.51
N ASP A 85 12.31 18.25 1.64
CA ASP A 85 12.18 18.93 2.94
C ASP A 85 12.63 20.41 2.91
N PHE A 86 13.54 20.76 2.00
CA PHE A 86 13.99 22.14 1.81
C PHE A 86 12.97 23.04 1.10
N MET A 87 11.88 22.47 0.55
CA MET A 87 10.85 23.21 -0.18
C MET A 87 9.52 23.17 0.60
N PRO A 88 8.80 24.30 0.72
CA PRO A 88 7.46 24.30 1.26
C PRO A 88 6.53 23.45 0.38
N LEU A 89 5.62 22.71 1.01
CA LEU A 89 4.66 21.87 0.31
C LEU A 89 3.32 22.58 0.17
N THR A 90 2.77 22.62 -1.04
CA THR A 90 1.39 23.05 -1.29
C THR A 90 0.40 21.94 -0.96
N SER A 91 0.75 20.70 -1.30
CA SER A 91 -0.12 19.55 -1.07
C SER A 91 0.71 18.27 -0.95
N ALA A 92 0.32 17.43 0.02
CA ALA A 92 0.83 16.08 0.18
C ALA A 92 -0.36 15.15 0.42
N ASN A 93 -0.90 14.57 -0.65
CA ASN A 93 -2.04 13.66 -0.61
C ASN A 93 -1.56 12.23 -0.79
N TYR A 94 -1.46 11.50 0.33
CA TYR A 94 -1.01 10.11 0.32
C TYR A 94 -1.96 9.19 -0.45
N SER A 95 -3.26 9.28 -0.20
CA SER A 95 -4.27 8.44 -0.87
C SER A 95 -4.35 8.69 -2.36
N GLY A 96 -4.14 9.93 -2.80
CA GLY A 96 -4.06 10.31 -4.20
C GLY A 96 -2.68 10.06 -4.82
N GLY A 97 -1.69 9.66 -4.03
CA GLY A 97 -0.34 9.38 -4.49
C GLY A 97 0.34 10.60 -5.12
N VAL A 98 0.15 11.80 -4.54
CA VAL A 98 0.70 13.05 -5.11
C VAL A 98 1.32 13.92 -4.04
N ILE A 99 2.54 14.43 -4.31
CA ILE A 99 3.20 15.50 -3.56
C ILE A 99 3.42 16.68 -4.52
N ILE A 100 3.04 17.87 -4.07
CA ILE A 100 3.20 19.13 -4.82
C ILE A 100 3.90 20.13 -3.91
N THR A 101 5.07 20.64 -4.33
CA THR A 101 5.75 21.73 -3.62
C THR A 101 5.15 23.08 -4.00
N ASP A 102 5.43 24.09 -3.22
CA ASP A 102 5.23 25.47 -3.66
C ASP A 102 6.40 25.93 -4.52
N TRP A 103 6.29 27.14 -5.07
CA TRP A 103 7.38 27.78 -5.79
C TRP A 103 8.52 28.11 -4.83
N TYR A 104 9.70 27.56 -5.10
CA TYR A 104 10.89 27.75 -4.32
C TYR A 104 11.93 28.53 -5.14
N SER A 105 12.45 29.60 -4.56
CA SER A 105 13.56 30.43 -5.13
C SER A 105 14.78 30.34 -4.23
N GLU A 106 15.94 30.14 -4.81
CA GLU A 106 17.20 30.24 -4.10
C GLU A 106 17.49 31.72 -3.78
N GLN A 107 18.02 31.99 -2.59
CA GLN A 107 18.20 33.37 -2.08
C GLN A 107 18.92 34.32 -3.06
N ASN A 108 19.80 33.78 -3.91
CA ASN A 108 20.57 34.56 -4.89
C ASN A 108 19.91 34.66 -6.28
N LYS A 109 18.72 34.05 -6.48
CA LYS A 109 18.00 33.98 -7.76
C LYS A 109 16.56 34.40 -7.62
N THR A 110 16.32 35.66 -7.27
CA THR A 110 14.97 36.17 -7.00
C THR A 110 14.01 36.09 -8.19
N ASN A 111 14.56 36.07 -9.42
CA ASN A 111 13.77 36.04 -10.66
C ASN A 111 13.48 34.62 -11.16
N GLU A 112 14.06 33.61 -10.53
CA GLU A 112 13.86 32.21 -10.90
C GLU A 112 13.27 31.40 -9.73
N SER A 113 12.22 30.65 -9.98
CA SER A 113 11.66 29.74 -9.00
C SER A 113 11.35 28.40 -9.63
N ILE A 114 11.39 27.34 -8.83
CA ILE A 114 11.10 25.99 -9.25
C ILE A 114 9.93 25.43 -8.44
N LYS A 115 9.17 24.54 -9.06
CA LYS A 115 8.08 23.78 -8.45
C LYS A 115 8.20 22.34 -8.87
N ILE A 116 8.06 21.42 -7.93
CA ILE A 116 8.17 19.98 -8.16
C ILE A 116 6.83 19.32 -7.87
N THR A 117 6.43 18.43 -8.76
CA THR A 117 5.29 17.54 -8.55
C THR A 117 5.76 16.10 -8.68
N ILE A 118 5.46 15.28 -7.67
CA ILE A 118 5.74 13.84 -7.68
C ILE A 118 4.41 13.10 -7.66
N ARG A 119 4.21 12.19 -8.63
CA ARG A 119 3.11 11.24 -8.66
C ARG A 119 3.66 9.84 -8.43
N PHE A 120 3.04 9.12 -7.51
CA PHE A 120 3.35 7.73 -7.22
C PHE A 120 2.42 6.84 -8.04
N LEU A 121 2.98 6.02 -8.90
CA LEU A 121 2.26 5.10 -9.78
C LEU A 121 2.20 3.69 -9.17
N SER A 122 3.12 3.39 -8.26
CA SER A 122 3.20 2.13 -7.54
C SER A 122 3.92 2.34 -6.20
N ASN A 123 3.76 1.39 -5.27
CA ASN A 123 4.45 1.40 -3.96
C ASN A 123 5.80 0.68 -3.99
N GLU A 124 6.21 0.15 -5.13
CA GLU A 124 7.47 -0.56 -5.27
C GLU A 124 8.64 0.40 -5.49
N ILE A 125 9.82 0.04 -4.97
CA ILE A 125 11.04 0.86 -5.14
C ILE A 125 11.64 0.61 -6.52
N ARG A 126 11.00 1.17 -7.54
CA ARG A 126 11.38 1.10 -8.95
C ARG A 126 11.34 2.47 -9.61
N ALA A 127 12.12 2.64 -10.67
CA ALA A 127 12.23 3.92 -11.37
C ALA A 127 10.93 4.35 -12.08
N ASP A 128 10.11 3.40 -12.50
CA ASP A 128 8.80 3.61 -13.14
C ASP A 128 7.66 3.84 -12.12
N ALA A 129 7.91 3.57 -10.83
CA ALA A 129 6.95 3.85 -9.77
C ALA A 129 6.75 5.36 -9.48
N LEU A 130 7.63 6.22 -10.00
CA LEU A 130 7.62 7.66 -9.77
C LEU A 130 7.57 8.43 -11.09
N GLU A 131 6.60 9.32 -11.21
CA GLU A 131 6.56 10.37 -12.23
C GLU A 131 6.89 11.70 -11.56
N ILE A 132 7.96 12.36 -12.00
CA ILE A 132 8.42 13.65 -11.45
C ILE A 132 8.33 14.68 -12.55
N LYS A 133 7.63 15.79 -12.28
CA LYS A 133 7.57 16.97 -13.12
C LYS A 133 8.22 18.14 -12.40
N LEU A 134 9.09 18.86 -13.09
CA LEU A 134 9.74 20.05 -12.60
C LEU A 134 9.36 21.23 -13.47
N PHE A 135 8.79 22.26 -12.86
CA PHE A 135 8.44 23.51 -13.50
C PHE A 135 9.41 24.59 -13.06
N SER A 136 9.91 25.36 -14.02
CA SER A 136 10.70 26.56 -13.77
C SER A 136 9.88 27.77 -14.15
N LYS A 137 9.87 28.77 -13.27
CA LYS A 137 9.25 30.05 -13.47
C LYS A 137 10.37 31.11 -13.53
N LYS A 138 10.46 31.86 -14.61
CA LYS A 138 11.40 32.97 -14.78
C LYS A 138 10.60 34.26 -14.99
N CYS A 139 10.84 35.26 -14.16
CA CYS A 139 10.16 36.54 -14.22
C CYS A 139 11.11 37.63 -14.73
N GLY A 140 10.64 38.39 -15.71
CA GLY A 140 11.35 39.59 -16.20
C GLY A 140 11.05 40.83 -15.35
N ILE A 141 11.70 41.95 -15.71
CA ILE A 141 11.64 43.24 -14.96
C ILE A 141 10.23 43.82 -14.86
N GLN A 142 9.33 43.50 -15.80
CA GLN A 142 7.93 43.96 -15.84
C GLN A 142 6.93 42.96 -15.27
N SER A 143 7.34 42.09 -14.37
CA SER A 143 6.49 41.05 -13.78
C SER A 143 5.91 40.02 -14.80
N ASN A 144 6.44 40.02 -16.02
CA ASN A 144 6.06 39.02 -17.03
C ASN A 144 6.82 37.71 -16.73
N CYS A 145 6.09 36.71 -16.19
CA CYS A 145 6.67 35.43 -15.80
C CYS A 145 6.37 34.37 -16.84
N LYS A 146 7.41 33.65 -17.28
CA LYS A 146 7.31 32.50 -18.16
C LYS A 146 7.51 31.22 -17.34
N ILE A 147 6.56 30.28 -17.46
CA ILE A 147 6.65 28.94 -16.83
C ILE A 147 6.99 27.94 -17.93
N THR A 148 8.00 27.11 -17.66
CA THR A 148 8.44 26.04 -18.56
C THR A 148 8.58 24.73 -17.79
N GLU A 149 8.17 23.62 -18.40
CA GLU A 149 8.44 22.29 -17.87
C GLU A 149 9.84 21.85 -18.27
N ASN A 150 10.63 21.40 -17.31
CA ASN A 150 11.99 20.92 -17.53
C ASN A 150 12.02 19.40 -17.52
N ASN A 151 12.49 18.79 -18.59
CA ASN A 151 12.67 17.33 -18.71
C ASN A 151 14.17 16.94 -18.66
N GLY A 152 14.95 17.62 -17.83
CA GLY A 152 16.39 17.50 -17.82
C GLY A 152 16.96 16.44 -16.86
N GLN A 153 18.30 16.48 -16.75
CA GLN A 153 19.07 15.59 -15.86
C GLN A 153 18.66 15.72 -14.39
N ILE A 154 18.21 16.90 -13.96
CA ILE A 154 17.77 17.18 -12.58
C ILE A 154 16.66 16.21 -12.13
N ILE A 155 15.67 15.89 -12.99
CA ILE A 155 14.60 14.96 -12.68
C ILE A 155 15.16 13.55 -12.43
N LYS A 156 16.12 13.12 -13.26
CA LYS A 156 16.77 11.83 -13.11
C LYS A 156 17.55 11.74 -11.80
N ASP A 157 18.21 12.83 -11.43
CA ASP A 157 19.01 12.91 -10.20
C ASP A 157 18.12 12.90 -8.96
N ILE A 158 17.01 13.65 -8.96
CA ILE A 158 16.01 13.63 -7.89
C ILE A 158 15.43 12.22 -7.75
N LYS A 159 14.99 11.61 -8.85
CA LYS A 159 14.46 10.24 -8.86
C LYS A 159 15.47 9.24 -8.29
N LYS A 160 16.72 9.31 -8.71
CA LYS A 160 17.81 8.46 -8.21
C LYS A 160 18.04 8.65 -6.70
N LYS A 161 18.02 9.90 -6.21
CA LYS A 161 18.16 10.19 -4.78
C LYS A 161 17.00 9.61 -3.96
N ILE A 162 15.76 9.79 -4.44
CA ILE A 162 14.57 9.23 -3.78
C ILE A 162 14.66 7.71 -3.70
N LEU A 163 14.94 7.02 -4.82
CA LEU A 163 15.04 5.57 -4.85
C LEU A 163 16.15 5.03 -3.94
N LYS A 164 17.31 5.71 -3.93
CA LYS A 164 18.42 5.33 -3.03
C LYS A 164 18.03 5.47 -1.56
N LYS A 165 17.34 6.53 -1.19
CA LYS A 165 16.90 6.77 0.18
C LYS A 165 15.78 5.80 0.59
N ALA A 166 14.83 5.51 -0.30
CA ALA A 166 13.78 4.53 -0.09
C ALA A 166 14.35 3.12 0.16
N ALA A 167 15.35 2.70 -0.61
CA ALA A 167 16.02 1.42 -0.40
C ALA A 167 16.76 1.32 0.96
N ILE A 168 17.22 2.44 1.52
CA ILE A 168 17.78 2.48 2.87
C ILE A 168 16.66 2.25 3.90
N TYR A 169 15.53 2.94 3.77
CA TYR A 169 14.38 2.77 4.67
C TYR A 169 13.81 1.35 4.66
N GLU A 170 13.71 0.74 3.48
CA GLU A 170 13.28 -0.66 3.34
C GLU A 170 14.20 -1.62 4.12
N LYS A 171 15.53 -1.43 4.00
CA LYS A 171 16.50 -2.23 4.76
C LYS A 171 16.36 -2.05 6.27
N GLU A 172 16.14 -0.83 6.73
CA GLU A 172 15.94 -0.52 8.15
C GLU A 172 14.66 -1.17 8.68
N PHE A 173 13.56 -1.05 7.93
CA PHE A 173 12.28 -1.66 8.26
C PHE A 173 12.38 -3.19 8.34
N THR A 174 13.04 -3.81 7.38
CA THR A 174 13.27 -5.27 7.35
C THR A 174 14.09 -5.73 8.54
N LYS A 175 15.17 -5.00 8.88
CA LYS A 175 16.00 -5.32 10.07
C LYS A 175 15.21 -5.21 11.38
N LYS A 176 14.39 -4.16 11.52
CA LYS A 176 13.56 -3.92 12.72
C LYS A 176 12.53 -5.03 12.90
N ASN A 177 11.86 -5.42 11.82
CA ASN A 177 10.87 -6.49 11.85
C ASN A 177 11.51 -7.86 12.14
N LYS A 178 12.66 -8.18 11.54
CA LYS A 178 13.39 -9.42 11.82
C LYS A 178 13.74 -9.54 13.30
N LYS A 179 14.20 -8.46 13.96
CA LYS A 179 14.45 -8.44 15.41
C LYS A 179 13.18 -8.69 16.23
N LYS A 180 12.03 -8.11 15.82
CA LYS A 180 10.74 -8.28 16.49
C LYS A 180 10.23 -9.74 16.43
N TYR A 181 10.44 -10.44 15.32
CA TYR A 181 10.07 -11.84 15.18
C TYR A 181 10.99 -12.76 15.99
N LEU A 182 12.30 -12.56 15.94
CA LEU A 182 13.27 -13.36 16.70
C LEU A 182 13.15 -13.18 18.22
N GLY A 183 12.73 -12.02 18.69
CA GLY A 183 12.47 -11.75 20.12
C GLY A 183 11.22 -12.41 20.69
N LYS A 184 10.28 -12.90 19.82
CA LYS A 184 9.08 -13.63 20.25
C LYS A 184 9.27 -15.15 20.33
N ILE A 185 10.40 -15.68 19.88
CA ILE A 185 10.71 -17.12 19.81
C ILE A 185 11.57 -17.57 21.01
N ARG A 186 11.91 -16.66 21.93
CA ARG A 186 12.65 -16.99 23.19
C ARG A 186 11.71 -17.04 24.37
#